data_565bbe0a28a3ad9671976a3fcac053a3
#
_entry.id   565bbe0a28a3ad9671976a3fcac053a3
#
_cell.length_a   1.000
_cell.length_b   1.000
_cell.length_c   1.000
_cell.angle_alpha   90.00
_cell.angle_beta   90.00
_cell.angle_gamma   90.00
#
_symmetry.space_group_name_H-M   'P 1'
#
loop_
_entity.id
_entity.type
_entity.pdbx_description
1 polymer ?
#
loop_
_entity_poly.entity_id
_entity_poly.type
_entity_poly.pdbx_seq_one_letter_code
_entity_poly.pdbx_strand_id
1 'polypeptide(L)'
;MTPMTAEEHPELLQRWNSTLHAARAGREGPDPTPYGRNLLARWAEPQRRYHTVDHLRAVLARIDELTDQGGEGGELELVRLAAWFHDAVYRPDRSENEERSAVLAEKALTEAGLTPHEVAEVARLVRLTVTHDPAPGDLNGETLCDADLAILATGPDTYRGYTAAVREEYGFVPDDAFRAGRAAVLRQLLDLPRLFRTPYGAAVWEEKARENLERELAELTDTSGTG
;
A
#
# COMPACT_ATOMS: atom_id res chain seq x y z
N MET A 1 -11.86 23.21 -4.27
CA MET A 1 -12.45 21.86 -4.19
C MET A 1 -12.62 21.55 -2.71
N THR A 2 -13.81 21.23 -2.26
CA THR A 2 -14.06 20.77 -0.89
C THR A 2 -13.34 19.44 -0.72
N PRO A 3 -12.61 19.19 0.38
CA PRO A 3 -12.01 17.87 0.60
C PRO A 3 -13.12 16.82 0.63
N MET A 4 -12.95 15.75 -0.14
CA MET A 4 -13.87 14.61 -0.15
C MET A 4 -13.96 14.06 1.27
N THR A 5 -15.18 13.90 1.77
CA THR A 5 -15.45 13.48 3.15
C THR A 5 -15.69 11.97 3.21
N ALA A 6 -15.57 11.37 4.40
CA ALA A 6 -15.88 9.95 4.63
C ALA A 6 -17.33 9.57 4.27
N GLU A 7 -18.20 10.53 4.00
CA GLU A 7 -19.57 10.32 3.50
C GLU A 7 -19.59 9.89 2.02
N GLU A 8 -18.50 10.08 1.29
CA GLU A 8 -18.37 9.71 -0.12
C GLU A 8 -17.88 8.25 -0.31
N HIS A 9 -17.44 7.56 0.77
CA HIS A 9 -16.94 6.18 0.75
C HIS A 9 -17.58 5.30 1.83
N PRO A 10 -18.92 5.16 1.87
CA PRO A 10 -19.62 4.40 2.90
C PRO A 10 -19.23 2.91 2.92
N GLU A 11 -18.92 2.33 1.76
CA GLU A 11 -18.48 0.95 1.61
C GLU A 11 -17.12 0.70 2.30
N LEU A 12 -16.17 1.63 2.16
CA LEU A 12 -14.87 1.54 2.84
C LEU A 12 -15.02 1.72 4.35
N LEU A 13 -15.86 2.66 4.77
CA LEU A 13 -16.12 2.85 6.20
C LEU A 13 -16.76 1.61 6.83
N GLN A 14 -17.70 0.97 6.13
CA GLN A 14 -18.27 -0.29 6.56
C GLN A 14 -17.21 -1.39 6.63
N ARG A 15 -16.33 -1.47 5.62
CA ARG A 15 -15.23 -2.44 5.58
C ARG A 15 -14.26 -2.23 6.75
N TRP A 16 -13.86 -0.99 7.03
CA TRP A 16 -13.08 -0.65 8.22
C TRP A 16 -13.74 -1.14 9.50
N ASN A 17 -15.01 -0.80 9.70
CA ASN A 17 -15.75 -1.19 10.89
C ASN A 17 -15.80 -2.71 11.06
N SER A 18 -16.06 -3.45 9.99
CA SER A 18 -16.09 -4.92 10.00
C SER A 18 -14.71 -5.50 10.33
N THR A 19 -13.64 -4.99 9.70
CA THR A 19 -12.27 -5.44 9.95
C THR A 19 -11.86 -5.23 11.41
N LEU A 20 -12.12 -4.04 11.96
CA LEU A 20 -11.75 -3.76 13.35
C LEU A 20 -12.58 -4.58 14.36
N HIS A 21 -13.86 -4.81 14.09
CA HIS A 21 -14.68 -5.71 14.92
C HIS A 21 -14.17 -7.15 14.88
N ALA A 22 -13.81 -7.65 13.68
CA ALA A 22 -13.27 -9.01 13.53
C ALA A 22 -11.90 -9.13 14.24
N ALA A 23 -11.01 -8.16 14.10
CA ALA A 23 -9.71 -8.14 14.78
C ALA A 23 -9.86 -8.13 16.31
N ARG A 24 -10.90 -7.51 16.86
CA ARG A 24 -11.20 -7.56 18.30
C ARG A 24 -11.66 -8.94 18.77
N ALA A 25 -12.05 -9.85 17.88
CA ALA A 25 -12.45 -11.21 18.22
C ALA A 25 -13.46 -11.29 19.38
N GLY A 26 -14.50 -10.45 19.36
CA GLY A 26 -15.54 -10.39 20.38
C GLY A 26 -15.20 -9.52 21.62
N ARG A 27 -14.01 -8.94 21.70
CA ARG A 27 -13.69 -7.97 22.76
C ARG A 27 -14.47 -6.67 22.54
N GLU A 28 -14.95 -6.09 23.65
CA GLU A 28 -15.55 -4.76 23.61
C GLU A 28 -14.51 -3.68 23.32
N GLY A 29 -14.97 -2.57 22.75
CA GLY A 29 -14.11 -1.43 22.45
C GLY A 29 -14.91 -0.23 21.95
N PRO A 30 -14.28 0.91 21.76
CA PRO A 30 -14.95 2.12 21.28
C PRO A 30 -15.50 1.94 19.85
N ASP A 31 -16.44 2.83 19.47
CA ASP A 31 -16.97 2.90 18.10
C ASP A 31 -15.81 2.99 17.09
N PRO A 32 -15.71 2.07 16.10
CA PRO A 32 -14.67 2.10 15.09
C PRO A 32 -14.81 3.26 14.09
N THR A 33 -16.01 3.80 13.94
CA THR A 33 -16.34 4.78 12.89
C THR A 33 -15.47 6.04 12.89
N PRO A 34 -15.16 6.68 14.05
CA PRO A 34 -14.28 7.85 14.07
C PRO A 34 -12.86 7.58 13.54
N TYR A 35 -12.29 6.40 13.81
CA TYR A 35 -10.98 6.02 13.30
C TYR A 35 -11.00 5.85 11.78
N GLY A 36 -11.99 5.14 11.26
CA GLY A 36 -12.15 4.96 9.80
C GLY A 36 -12.34 6.29 9.06
N ARG A 37 -13.14 7.21 9.61
CA ARG A 37 -13.30 8.56 9.06
C ARG A 37 -11.99 9.34 9.05
N ASN A 38 -11.20 9.26 10.13
CA ASN A 38 -9.89 9.92 10.18
C ASN A 38 -8.94 9.36 9.11
N LEU A 39 -8.90 8.04 8.94
CA LEU A 39 -8.08 7.41 7.91
C LEU A 39 -8.53 7.82 6.50
N LEU A 40 -9.82 7.73 6.20
CA LEU A 40 -10.34 8.17 4.89
C LEU A 40 -10.02 9.64 4.60
N ALA A 41 -10.12 10.53 5.59
CA ALA A 41 -9.74 11.92 5.42
C ALA A 41 -8.24 12.09 5.08
N ARG A 42 -7.35 11.24 5.63
CA ARG A 42 -5.93 11.22 5.30
C ARG A 42 -5.67 10.71 3.89
N TRP A 43 -6.32 9.63 3.49
CA TRP A 43 -6.23 9.09 2.14
C TRP A 43 -6.80 10.03 1.06
N ALA A 44 -7.69 10.95 1.45
CA ALA A 44 -8.29 11.97 0.57
C ALA A 44 -7.54 13.32 0.60
N GLU A 45 -6.35 13.40 1.18
CA GLU A 45 -5.57 14.63 1.25
C GLU A 45 -5.23 15.15 -0.16
N PRO A 46 -5.36 16.47 -0.43
CA PRO A 46 -5.36 17.03 -1.78
C PRO A 46 -4.02 16.96 -2.52
N GLN A 47 -2.91 16.71 -1.81
CA GLN A 47 -1.59 16.55 -2.44
C GLN A 47 -1.37 15.17 -3.06
N ARG A 48 -2.20 14.19 -2.74
CA ARG A 48 -2.08 12.82 -3.24
C ARG A 48 -2.58 12.70 -4.68
N ARG A 49 -1.93 11.88 -5.48
CA ARG A 49 -2.34 11.56 -6.86
C ARG A 49 -2.47 10.08 -7.08
N TYR A 50 -1.47 9.29 -6.67
CA TYR A 50 -1.50 7.84 -6.68
C TYR A 50 -1.91 7.25 -5.31
N HIS A 51 -1.27 7.70 -4.21
CA HIS A 51 -1.51 7.18 -2.85
C HIS A 51 -2.81 7.73 -2.26
N THR A 52 -3.93 7.46 -2.95
CA THR A 52 -5.28 7.97 -2.67
C THR A 52 -6.19 6.86 -2.11
N VAL A 53 -7.45 7.21 -1.85
CA VAL A 53 -8.50 6.23 -1.48
C VAL A 53 -8.63 5.11 -2.51
N ASP A 54 -8.36 5.38 -3.79
CA ASP A 54 -8.43 4.35 -4.84
C ASP A 54 -7.29 3.34 -4.71
N HIS A 55 -6.08 3.77 -4.32
CA HIS A 55 -5.00 2.86 -3.99
C HIS A 55 -5.35 1.98 -2.78
N LEU A 56 -5.83 2.58 -1.69
CA LEU A 56 -6.31 1.81 -0.53
C LEU A 56 -7.36 0.75 -0.93
N ARG A 57 -8.33 1.14 -1.75
CA ARG A 57 -9.36 0.22 -2.25
C ARG A 57 -8.75 -0.92 -3.06
N ALA A 58 -7.78 -0.62 -3.91
CA ALA A 58 -7.07 -1.61 -4.72
C ALA A 58 -6.29 -2.59 -3.84
N VAL A 59 -5.50 -2.11 -2.87
CA VAL A 59 -4.73 -2.97 -1.95
C VAL A 59 -5.67 -3.90 -1.18
N LEU A 60 -6.75 -3.38 -0.61
CA LEU A 60 -7.74 -4.20 0.10
C LEU A 60 -8.37 -5.28 -0.82
N ALA A 61 -8.69 -4.94 -2.07
CA ALA A 61 -9.22 -5.91 -3.03
C ALA A 61 -8.19 -6.99 -3.41
N ARG A 62 -6.91 -6.64 -3.48
CA ARG A 62 -5.84 -7.61 -3.74
C ARG A 62 -5.60 -8.54 -2.55
N ILE A 63 -5.71 -8.06 -1.32
CA ILE A 63 -5.69 -8.93 -0.13
C ILE A 63 -6.82 -9.97 -0.22
N ASP A 64 -8.03 -9.56 -0.59
CA ASP A 64 -9.16 -10.49 -0.76
C ASP A 64 -8.89 -11.50 -1.89
N GLU A 65 -8.39 -11.03 -3.05
CA GLU A 65 -8.01 -11.90 -4.18
C GLU A 65 -6.97 -12.96 -3.75
N LEU A 66 -5.90 -12.55 -3.07
CA LEU A 66 -4.87 -13.47 -2.58
C LEU A 66 -5.43 -14.51 -1.61
N THR A 67 -6.36 -14.10 -0.74
CA THR A 67 -7.03 -14.99 0.21
C THR A 67 -7.92 -16.00 -0.49
N ASP A 68 -8.75 -15.55 -1.45
CA ASP A 68 -9.68 -16.39 -2.20
C ASP A 68 -8.94 -17.42 -3.08
N GLN A 69 -7.71 -17.11 -3.51
CA GLN A 69 -6.87 -18.01 -4.30
C GLN A 69 -6.04 -19.01 -3.47
N GLY A 70 -6.41 -19.19 -2.21
CA GLY A 70 -5.78 -20.20 -1.35
C GLY A 70 -4.57 -19.71 -0.56
N GLY A 71 -4.47 -18.41 -0.34
CA GLY A 71 -3.53 -17.87 0.64
C GLY A 71 -3.83 -18.46 2.01
N GLU A 72 -3.08 -19.48 2.39
CA GLU A 72 -3.25 -20.15 3.69
C GLU A 72 -2.51 -19.38 4.77
N GLY A 73 -3.21 -19.10 5.85
CA GLY A 73 -2.64 -18.67 7.11
C GLY A 73 -2.39 -17.18 7.17
N GLY A 74 -2.14 -16.74 8.36
CA GLY A 74 -1.96 -15.34 8.66
C GLY A 74 -3.18 -14.75 9.35
N GLU A 75 -2.93 -13.63 9.98
CA GLU A 75 -3.95 -12.86 10.69
C GLU A 75 -4.53 -11.82 9.73
N LEU A 76 -5.35 -12.25 8.77
CA LEU A 76 -5.85 -11.42 7.66
C LEU A 76 -6.46 -10.09 8.10
N GLU A 77 -7.09 -10.06 9.28
CA GLU A 77 -7.64 -8.81 9.77
C GLU A 77 -6.53 -7.82 10.16
N LEU A 78 -5.39 -8.30 10.64
CA LEU A 78 -4.22 -7.47 10.91
C LEU A 78 -3.55 -6.98 9.62
N VAL A 79 -3.51 -7.84 8.59
CA VAL A 79 -3.04 -7.44 7.25
C VAL A 79 -3.94 -6.35 6.65
N ARG A 80 -5.26 -6.50 6.74
CA ARG A 80 -6.21 -5.48 6.30
C ARG A 80 -6.06 -4.18 7.08
N LEU A 81 -5.88 -4.24 8.40
CA LEU A 81 -5.60 -3.06 9.21
C LEU A 81 -4.28 -2.41 8.80
N ALA A 82 -3.23 -3.18 8.53
CA ALA A 82 -1.96 -2.65 8.04
C ALA A 82 -2.14 -1.94 6.69
N ALA A 83 -2.94 -2.47 5.77
CA ALA A 83 -3.28 -1.81 4.51
C ALA A 83 -3.99 -0.45 4.73
N TRP A 84 -4.81 -0.30 5.77
CA TRP A 84 -5.41 0.99 6.11
C TRP A 84 -4.38 2.02 6.58
N PHE A 85 -3.30 1.59 7.22
CA PHE A 85 -2.32 2.47 7.85
C PHE A 85 -1.06 2.71 7.01
N HIS A 86 -0.67 1.82 6.07
CA HIS A 86 0.67 1.84 5.47
C HIS A 86 1.06 3.22 4.89
N ASP A 87 0.14 3.89 4.22
CA ASP A 87 0.31 5.23 3.67
C ASP A 87 -0.63 6.27 4.31
N ALA A 88 -1.14 6.02 5.53
CA ALA A 88 -2.03 6.96 6.20
C ALA A 88 -1.37 8.31 6.51
N VAL A 89 -0.05 8.32 6.67
CA VAL A 89 0.79 9.53 6.68
C VAL A 89 1.65 9.51 5.43
N TYR A 90 1.38 10.42 4.49
CA TYR A 90 2.09 10.45 3.22
C TYR A 90 2.47 11.87 2.80
N ARG A 91 3.76 12.10 2.69
CA ARG A 91 4.37 13.34 2.21
C ARG A 91 5.54 12.97 1.29
N PRO A 92 5.45 13.20 -0.03
CA PRO A 92 6.51 12.82 -0.97
C PRO A 92 7.87 13.46 -0.71
N ASP A 93 7.89 14.56 0.05
CA ASP A 93 9.09 15.29 0.47
C ASP A 93 9.72 14.75 1.78
N ARG A 94 9.22 13.63 2.31
CA ARG A 94 9.65 13.03 3.59
C ARG A 94 10.00 11.57 3.43
N SER A 95 11.01 11.13 4.18
CA SER A 95 11.47 9.74 4.24
C SER A 95 10.94 8.94 5.45
N GLU A 96 10.06 9.54 6.25
CA GLU A 96 9.59 8.96 7.53
C GLU A 96 8.10 8.60 7.48
N ASN A 97 7.54 8.44 6.26
CA ASN A 97 6.10 8.24 6.09
C ASN A 97 5.63 6.96 6.75
N GLU A 98 6.30 5.84 6.49
CA GLU A 98 5.95 4.51 6.99
C GLU A 98 6.12 4.45 8.52
N GLU A 99 7.20 5.03 9.06
CA GLU A 99 7.38 5.09 10.53
C GLU A 99 6.27 5.93 11.19
N ARG A 100 5.92 7.08 10.62
CA ARG A 100 4.84 7.92 11.15
C ARG A 100 3.47 7.26 10.99
N SER A 101 3.26 6.51 9.94
CA SER A 101 2.07 5.67 9.71
C SER A 101 2.00 4.54 10.74
N ALA A 102 3.13 3.89 11.03
CA ALA A 102 3.22 2.85 12.07
C ALA A 102 2.91 3.40 13.47
N VAL A 103 3.50 4.55 13.83
CA VAL A 103 3.20 5.22 15.11
C VAL A 103 1.72 5.63 15.21
N LEU A 104 1.13 6.08 14.09
CA LEU A 104 -0.31 6.37 14.05
C LEU A 104 -1.13 5.09 14.29
N ALA A 105 -0.73 3.97 13.68
CA ALA A 105 -1.39 2.67 13.88
C ALA A 105 -1.28 2.21 15.34
N GLU A 106 -0.09 2.26 15.94
CA GLU A 106 0.14 1.91 17.35
C GLU A 106 -0.80 2.67 18.28
N LYS A 107 -0.89 3.98 18.11
CA LYS A 107 -1.77 4.81 18.92
C LYS A 107 -3.25 4.48 18.70
N ALA A 108 -3.68 4.52 17.45
CA ALA A 108 -5.10 4.36 17.11
C ALA A 108 -5.63 2.97 17.46
N LEU A 109 -4.86 1.90 17.22
CA LEU A 109 -5.30 0.54 17.49
C LEU A 109 -5.24 0.19 18.99
N THR A 110 -4.30 0.75 19.73
CA THR A 110 -4.31 0.66 21.21
C THR A 110 -5.56 1.31 21.80
N GLU A 111 -5.88 2.52 21.36
CA GLU A 111 -7.11 3.21 21.77
C GLU A 111 -8.36 2.44 21.32
N ALA A 112 -8.30 1.81 20.17
CA ALA A 112 -9.36 0.97 19.62
C ALA A 112 -9.53 -0.38 20.33
N GLY A 113 -8.70 -0.74 21.29
CA GLY A 113 -8.85 -1.94 22.13
C GLY A 113 -8.26 -3.22 21.54
N LEU A 114 -7.28 -3.12 20.63
CA LEU A 114 -6.49 -4.26 20.21
C LEU A 114 -5.44 -4.62 21.28
N THR A 115 -5.03 -5.87 21.31
CA THR A 115 -3.96 -6.34 22.20
C THR A 115 -2.60 -5.78 21.79
N PRO A 116 -1.63 -5.70 22.71
CA PRO A 116 -0.28 -5.26 22.36
C PRO A 116 0.38 -6.06 21.23
N HIS A 117 0.09 -7.35 21.13
CA HIS A 117 0.59 -8.22 20.06
C HIS A 117 0.00 -7.80 18.70
N GLU A 118 -1.32 -7.64 18.60
CA GLU A 118 -2.01 -7.23 17.37
C GLU A 118 -1.54 -5.84 16.91
N VAL A 119 -1.40 -4.91 17.84
CA VAL A 119 -0.88 -3.56 17.56
C VAL A 119 0.55 -3.61 17.03
N ALA A 120 1.42 -4.38 17.68
CA ALA A 120 2.81 -4.53 17.26
C ALA A 120 2.93 -5.17 15.87
N GLU A 121 2.09 -6.17 15.57
CA GLU A 121 2.09 -6.82 14.26
C GLU A 121 1.64 -5.86 13.16
N VAL A 122 0.54 -5.12 13.34
CA VAL A 122 0.12 -4.12 12.36
C VAL A 122 1.21 -3.07 12.13
N ALA A 123 1.83 -2.56 13.19
CA ALA A 123 2.89 -1.57 13.06
C ALA A 123 4.14 -2.13 12.37
N ARG A 124 4.49 -3.40 12.62
CA ARG A 124 5.57 -4.11 11.92
C ARG A 124 5.28 -4.22 10.43
N LEU A 125 4.07 -4.60 10.08
CA LEU A 125 3.64 -4.72 8.69
C LEU A 125 3.68 -3.37 7.96
N VAL A 126 3.24 -2.29 8.60
CA VAL A 126 3.36 -0.94 8.04
C VAL A 126 4.82 -0.58 7.79
N ARG A 127 5.74 -0.85 8.74
CA ARG A 127 7.17 -0.60 8.54
C ARG A 127 7.78 -1.45 7.44
N LEU A 128 7.26 -2.66 7.21
CA LEU A 128 7.74 -3.57 6.18
C LEU A 128 7.56 -3.00 4.76
N THR A 129 6.58 -2.13 4.53
CA THR A 129 6.35 -1.50 3.22
C THR A 129 7.48 -0.55 2.78
N VAL A 130 8.43 -0.22 3.67
CA VAL A 130 9.68 0.49 3.29
C VAL A 130 10.51 -0.33 2.31
N THR A 131 10.62 -1.62 2.54
CA THR A 131 11.49 -2.52 1.76
C THR A 131 10.74 -3.47 0.85
N HIS A 132 9.50 -3.80 1.16
CA HIS A 132 8.69 -4.86 0.52
C HIS A 132 9.43 -6.21 0.46
N ASP A 133 10.28 -6.49 1.44
CA ASP A 133 11.06 -7.72 1.51
C ASP A 133 10.71 -8.53 2.78
N PRO A 134 9.54 -9.19 2.79
CA PRO A 134 9.13 -10.04 3.90
C PRO A 134 10.05 -11.25 4.05
N ALA A 135 10.28 -11.68 5.28
CA ALA A 135 11.02 -12.89 5.56
C ALA A 135 10.28 -14.12 4.96
N PRO A 136 10.99 -15.17 4.53
CA PRO A 136 10.35 -16.39 4.06
C PRO A 136 9.41 -16.99 5.11
N GLY A 137 8.13 -17.20 4.72
CA GLY A 137 7.10 -17.71 5.60
C GLY A 137 6.44 -16.67 6.52
N ASP A 138 6.74 -15.39 6.33
CA ASP A 138 5.99 -14.27 6.91
C ASP A 138 4.70 -14.05 6.10
N LEU A 139 3.70 -14.91 6.30
CA LEU A 139 2.46 -14.91 5.52
C LEU A 139 1.73 -13.56 5.55
N ASN A 140 1.75 -12.86 6.68
CA ASN A 140 1.15 -11.52 6.79
C ASN A 140 1.92 -10.51 5.92
N GLY A 141 3.25 -10.50 6.03
CA GLY A 141 4.12 -9.63 5.26
C GLY A 141 4.07 -9.91 3.77
N GLU A 142 4.11 -11.20 3.38
CA GLU A 142 3.99 -11.64 1.99
C GLU A 142 2.66 -11.15 1.38
N THR A 143 1.55 -11.31 2.09
CA THR A 143 0.22 -10.89 1.62
C THR A 143 0.13 -9.36 1.47
N LEU A 144 0.61 -8.59 2.45
CA LEU A 144 0.55 -7.13 2.38
C LEU A 144 1.43 -6.59 1.25
N CYS A 145 2.69 -7.04 1.19
CA CYS A 145 3.64 -6.56 0.18
C CYS A 145 3.18 -6.90 -1.24
N ASP A 146 2.68 -8.12 -1.46
CA ASP A 146 2.16 -8.55 -2.75
C ASP A 146 0.93 -7.73 -3.16
N ALA A 147 0.01 -7.47 -2.22
CA ALA A 147 -1.18 -6.66 -2.48
C ALA A 147 -0.84 -5.21 -2.84
N ASP A 148 0.14 -4.62 -2.18
CA ASP A 148 0.59 -3.25 -2.42
C ASP A 148 1.30 -3.13 -3.77
N LEU A 149 2.21 -4.05 -4.07
CA LEU A 149 2.95 -4.10 -5.32
C LEU A 149 2.12 -4.60 -6.53
N ALA A 150 0.89 -5.08 -6.35
CA ALA A 150 0.08 -5.66 -7.42
C ALA A 150 -0.22 -4.68 -8.59
N ILE A 151 -0.14 -3.37 -8.35
CA ILE A 151 -0.23 -2.34 -9.40
C ILE A 151 0.82 -2.56 -10.50
N LEU A 152 1.99 -3.07 -10.14
CA LEU A 152 3.08 -3.34 -11.08
C LEU A 152 2.72 -4.39 -12.13
N ALA A 153 1.80 -5.31 -11.80
CA ALA A 153 1.34 -6.37 -12.68
C ALA A 153 0.08 -6.03 -13.50
N THR A 154 -0.35 -4.77 -13.50
CA THR A 154 -1.55 -4.35 -14.23
C THR A 154 -1.31 -4.19 -15.73
N GLY A 155 -2.41 -4.09 -16.50
CA GLY A 155 -2.34 -3.83 -17.93
C GLY A 155 -1.68 -2.49 -18.26
N PRO A 156 -1.19 -2.32 -19.51
CA PRO A 156 -0.36 -1.17 -19.91
C PRO A 156 -1.00 0.19 -19.64
N ASP A 157 -2.31 0.32 -19.82
CA ASP A 157 -3.01 1.59 -19.63
C ASP A 157 -3.11 1.97 -18.15
N THR A 158 -3.42 1.00 -17.29
CA THR A 158 -3.47 1.18 -15.84
C THR A 158 -2.08 1.48 -15.30
N TYR A 159 -1.06 0.77 -15.76
CA TYR A 159 0.32 1.01 -15.37
C TYR A 159 0.80 2.42 -15.77
N ARG A 160 0.49 2.88 -16.99
CA ARG A 160 0.78 4.27 -17.41
C ARG A 160 0.07 5.30 -16.54
N GLY A 161 -1.19 5.05 -16.16
CA GLY A 161 -1.92 5.90 -15.23
C GLY A 161 -1.21 6.01 -13.87
N TYR A 162 -0.74 4.88 -13.34
CA TYR A 162 0.06 4.80 -12.13
C TYR A 162 1.34 5.64 -12.22
N THR A 163 2.16 5.42 -13.26
CA THR A 163 3.43 6.15 -13.41
C THR A 163 3.22 7.65 -13.57
N ALA A 164 2.17 8.06 -14.30
CA ALA A 164 1.80 9.47 -14.45
C ALA A 164 1.38 10.08 -13.11
N ALA A 165 0.55 9.40 -12.33
CA ALA A 165 0.12 9.86 -11.02
C ALA A 165 1.28 9.98 -10.03
N VAL A 166 2.22 9.02 -10.02
CA VAL A 166 3.45 9.10 -9.23
C VAL A 166 4.30 10.31 -9.68
N ARG A 167 4.44 10.56 -11.00
CA ARG A 167 5.15 11.76 -11.48
C ARG A 167 4.51 13.06 -10.99
N GLU A 168 3.18 13.13 -10.96
CA GLU A 168 2.45 14.29 -10.43
C GLU A 168 2.67 14.49 -8.93
N GLU A 169 2.71 13.44 -8.12
CA GLU A 169 3.01 13.53 -6.68
C GLU A 169 4.41 14.10 -6.42
N TYR A 170 5.36 13.75 -7.27
CA TYR A 170 6.73 14.27 -7.22
C TYR A 170 6.94 15.50 -8.12
N GLY A 171 5.86 16.24 -8.45
CA GLY A 171 5.90 17.41 -9.32
C GLY A 171 6.84 18.53 -8.89
N PHE A 172 7.24 18.56 -7.62
CA PHE A 172 8.22 19.48 -7.06
C PHE A 172 9.67 19.07 -7.34
N VAL A 173 9.92 17.83 -7.80
CA VAL A 173 11.26 17.34 -8.15
C VAL A 173 11.55 17.63 -9.62
N PRO A 174 12.69 18.22 -9.98
CA PRO A 174 13.10 18.41 -11.38
C PRO A 174 13.11 17.09 -12.15
N ASP A 175 12.78 17.13 -13.44
CA ASP A 175 12.59 15.93 -14.26
C ASP A 175 13.81 14.99 -14.26
N ASP A 176 15.02 15.53 -14.43
CA ASP A 176 16.22 14.71 -14.42
C ASP A 176 16.46 13.99 -13.09
N ALA A 177 16.22 14.69 -11.97
CA ALA A 177 16.33 14.11 -10.64
C ALA A 177 15.25 13.05 -10.39
N PHE A 178 14.02 13.31 -10.83
CA PHE A 178 12.93 12.33 -10.74
C PHE A 178 13.25 11.09 -11.57
N ARG A 179 13.66 11.24 -12.84
CA ARG A 179 14.04 10.11 -13.72
C ARG A 179 15.15 9.26 -13.11
N ALA A 180 16.18 9.89 -12.57
CA ALA A 180 17.28 9.19 -11.91
C ALA A 180 16.83 8.43 -10.64
N GLY A 181 16.05 9.08 -9.78
CA GLY A 181 15.50 8.48 -8.56
C GLY A 181 14.55 7.33 -8.87
N ARG A 182 13.61 7.54 -9.79
CA ARG A 182 12.65 6.49 -10.21
C ARG A 182 13.38 5.29 -10.83
N ALA A 183 14.35 5.52 -11.71
CA ALA A 183 15.16 4.45 -12.29
C ALA A 183 15.95 3.66 -11.23
N ALA A 184 16.41 4.31 -10.15
CA ALA A 184 17.04 3.61 -9.04
C ALA A 184 16.07 2.69 -8.30
N VAL A 185 14.85 3.16 -8.02
CA VAL A 185 13.79 2.33 -7.40
C VAL A 185 13.43 1.14 -8.28
N LEU A 186 13.25 1.35 -9.60
CA LEU A 186 12.93 0.25 -10.52
C LEU A 186 14.04 -0.80 -10.56
N ARG A 187 15.32 -0.39 -10.55
CA ARG A 187 16.44 -1.34 -10.49
C ARG A 187 16.44 -2.13 -9.19
N GLN A 188 16.21 -1.47 -8.04
CA GLN A 188 16.10 -2.18 -6.77
C GLN A 188 15.01 -3.25 -6.78
N LEU A 189 13.84 -2.95 -7.35
CA LEU A 189 12.76 -3.92 -7.48
C LEU A 189 13.15 -5.06 -8.44
N LEU A 190 13.76 -4.76 -9.57
CA LEU A 190 14.20 -5.77 -10.55
C LEU A 190 15.34 -6.66 -10.02
N ASP A 191 16.16 -6.15 -9.11
CA ASP A 191 17.24 -6.89 -8.45
C ASP A 191 16.72 -7.88 -7.38
N LEU A 192 15.46 -7.74 -6.94
CA LEU A 192 14.86 -8.71 -6.03
C LEU A 192 14.75 -10.08 -6.72
N PRO A 193 15.08 -11.19 -6.04
CA PRO A 193 14.90 -12.54 -6.58
C PRO A 193 13.46 -12.82 -7.01
N ARG A 194 12.49 -12.24 -6.30
CA ARG A 194 11.06 -12.24 -6.60
C ARG A 194 10.44 -10.94 -6.12
N LEU A 195 9.54 -10.39 -6.91
CA LEU A 195 8.71 -9.24 -6.53
C LEU A 195 7.56 -9.70 -5.64
N PHE A 196 6.95 -10.85 -5.98
CA PHE A 196 5.82 -11.41 -5.26
C PHE A 196 6.21 -12.69 -4.53
N ARG A 197 5.76 -12.82 -3.28
CA ARG A 197 6.13 -13.91 -2.38
C ARG A 197 5.03 -14.94 -2.21
N THR A 198 3.75 -14.55 -2.31
CA THR A 198 2.64 -15.49 -2.28
C THR A 198 2.67 -16.42 -3.49
N PRO A 199 2.21 -17.67 -3.37
CA PRO A 199 2.16 -18.60 -4.50
C PRO A 199 1.38 -18.05 -5.71
N TYR A 200 0.26 -17.39 -5.45
CA TYR A 200 -0.57 -16.78 -6.48
C TYR A 200 0.14 -15.58 -7.14
N GLY A 201 0.63 -14.63 -6.35
CA GLY A 201 1.35 -13.47 -6.86
C GLY A 201 2.56 -13.86 -7.71
N ALA A 202 3.36 -14.82 -7.24
CA ALA A 202 4.50 -15.33 -7.98
C ALA A 202 4.12 -16.03 -9.30
N ALA A 203 2.97 -16.71 -9.34
CA ALA A 203 2.53 -17.43 -10.53
C ALA A 203 1.84 -16.54 -11.56
N VAL A 204 1.14 -15.48 -11.11
CA VAL A 204 0.22 -14.71 -11.96
C VAL A 204 0.72 -13.29 -12.23
N TRP A 205 1.43 -12.68 -11.27
CA TRP A 205 1.80 -11.26 -11.34
C TRP A 205 3.28 -11.00 -11.67
N GLU A 206 4.18 -11.94 -11.34
CA GLU A 206 5.62 -11.73 -11.40
C GLU A 206 6.12 -11.34 -12.79
N GLU A 207 5.80 -12.14 -13.81
CA GLU A 207 6.27 -11.90 -15.18
C GLU A 207 5.78 -10.54 -15.70
N LYS A 208 4.49 -10.28 -15.50
CA LYS A 208 3.86 -9.05 -15.98
C LYS A 208 4.42 -7.80 -15.30
N ALA A 209 4.69 -7.88 -14.01
CA ALA A 209 5.30 -6.78 -13.28
C ALA A 209 6.72 -6.50 -13.78
N ARG A 210 7.54 -7.53 -13.98
CA ARG A 210 8.90 -7.35 -14.52
C ARG A 210 8.90 -6.72 -15.92
N GLU A 211 8.01 -7.18 -16.81
CA GLU A 211 7.84 -6.55 -18.13
C GLU A 211 7.51 -5.05 -18.04
N ASN A 212 6.61 -4.68 -17.10
CA ASN A 212 6.24 -3.30 -16.91
C ASN A 212 7.40 -2.45 -16.36
N LEU A 213 8.13 -2.98 -15.34
CA LEU A 213 9.29 -2.32 -14.74
C LEU A 213 10.43 -2.13 -15.75
N GLU A 214 10.75 -3.15 -16.54
CA GLU A 214 11.80 -3.11 -17.57
C GLU A 214 11.46 -2.07 -18.63
N ARG A 215 10.21 -2.03 -19.10
CA ARG A 215 9.74 -1.04 -20.06
C ARG A 215 9.85 0.38 -19.52
N GLU A 216 9.37 0.64 -18.30
CA GLU A 216 9.47 1.96 -17.68
C GLU A 216 10.95 2.36 -17.49
N LEU A 217 11.80 1.43 -17.07
CA LEU A 217 13.22 1.69 -16.89
C LEU A 217 13.89 2.07 -18.22
N ALA A 218 13.56 1.38 -19.32
CA ALA A 218 14.05 1.72 -20.64
C ALA A 218 13.62 3.13 -21.07
N GLU A 219 12.34 3.49 -20.88
CA GLU A 219 11.80 4.83 -21.20
C GLU A 219 12.47 5.95 -20.36
N LEU A 220 12.76 5.67 -19.08
CA LEU A 220 13.45 6.62 -18.20
C LEU A 220 14.93 6.82 -18.56
N THR A 221 15.59 5.79 -19.11
CA THR A 221 17.02 5.82 -19.42
C THR A 221 17.32 6.15 -20.88
N ASP A 222 16.32 6.15 -21.75
CA ASP A 222 16.48 6.56 -23.14
C ASP A 222 16.72 8.07 -23.23
N THR A 223 17.95 8.43 -23.58
CA THR A 223 18.42 9.81 -23.76
C THR A 223 18.27 10.30 -25.21
N SER A 224 17.71 9.49 -26.11
CA SER A 224 17.66 9.75 -27.56
C SER A 224 16.66 10.82 -27.97
N GLY A 225 15.91 11.41 -27.05
CA GLY A 225 14.79 12.34 -27.31
C GLY A 225 15.02 13.82 -27.00
N THR A 226 16.18 14.27 -26.57
CA THR A 226 16.48 15.69 -26.32
C THR A 226 17.46 16.24 -27.37
N GLY A 227 16.93 16.52 -28.54
CA GLY A 227 17.57 17.25 -29.62
C GLY A 227 16.69 18.35 -30.13
#